data_d03dd4ee86164ece8a4ac5605970af71
#
_entry.id   d03dd4ee86164ece8a4ac5605970af71
#
_cell.length_a   1.000
_cell.length_b   1.000
_cell.length_c   1.000
_cell.angle_alpha   90.00
_cell.angle_beta   90.00
_cell.angle_gamma   90.00
#
_symmetry.space_group_name_H-M   'P 1'
#
loop_
_entity.id
_entity.type
_entity.pdbx_description
1 polymer ?
#
loop_
_entity_poly.entity_id
_entity_poly.type
_entity_poly.pdbx_seq_one_letter_code
_entity_poly.pdbx_strand_id
1 'polypeptide(L)'
;MEQIVISGTGVFTPEESITNEELVRAYNEYAENYNLANKNKIDLGEKVALELSNEEFIFNASGIKNRYVMDKKGILDPNIMHPILDKRTNDQPSILAEMSLKASKDALDKAGKTPDDIDAVITACSNLERAYPAISIEVQELLGIKGFAFDMNVACSSATFAIQAAADMIRSGSANTILIVDPEICSGHLDFKDRDCHFIFGDVCTAMVLEKKDTANSSNCFEILSTKCITQFSNNIRNNFGFLNNAKKSSPLDRDLLFMQEGRKVFKEVVPMVSQLIIDHLYEEKIEIEEIKRLWLHQANKSMNDFIGKKVLGRVPEDHEQPNILQDYANTSSAGSIIAFSLYSQDMKSNEVGVLCSFGAGYSAGSIILRKVS
;
A
#
# COMPACT_ATOMS: atom_id res chain seq x y z
N MET A 1 -26.35 -15.70 -5.68
CA MET A 1 -25.17 -15.55 -4.82
C MET A 1 -25.35 -14.24 -4.04
N GLU A 2 -24.96 -14.17 -2.78
CA GLU A 2 -25.07 -12.94 -1.96
C GLU A 2 -24.26 -11.80 -2.62
N GLN A 3 -24.89 -10.66 -2.83
CA GLN A 3 -24.21 -9.48 -3.37
C GLN A 3 -23.49 -8.72 -2.25
N ILE A 4 -22.21 -8.45 -2.45
CA ILE A 4 -21.35 -7.79 -1.46
C ILE A 4 -20.88 -6.48 -2.06
N VAL A 5 -20.86 -5.44 -1.23
CA VAL A 5 -20.43 -4.10 -1.65
C VAL A 5 -19.31 -3.57 -0.76
N ILE A 6 -18.47 -2.72 -1.34
CA ILE A 6 -17.68 -1.74 -0.61
C ILE A 6 -18.58 -0.52 -0.45
N SER A 7 -18.99 -0.20 0.77
CA SER A 7 -19.97 0.86 1.07
C SER A 7 -19.32 2.15 1.59
N GLY A 8 -18.09 2.07 2.08
CA GLY A 8 -17.35 3.23 2.56
C GLY A 8 -15.84 3.03 2.47
N THR A 9 -15.11 4.11 2.22
CA THR A 9 -13.65 4.14 2.23
C THR A 9 -13.15 5.35 2.99
N GLY A 10 -12.06 5.18 3.74
CA GLY A 10 -11.42 6.27 4.47
C GLY A 10 -9.91 6.30 4.21
N VAL A 11 -9.33 7.48 4.30
CA VAL A 11 -7.90 7.71 4.13
C VAL A 11 -7.38 8.61 5.25
N PHE A 12 -6.40 8.13 5.98
CA PHE A 12 -5.60 8.96 6.88
C PHE A 12 -4.25 9.24 6.24
N THR A 13 -3.89 10.50 6.15
CA THR A 13 -2.61 10.99 5.64
C THR A 13 -1.87 11.67 6.80
N PRO A 14 -0.60 11.34 7.06
CA PRO A 14 0.22 12.07 8.04
C PRO A 14 0.28 13.57 7.73
N GLU A 15 0.49 14.39 8.77
CA GLU A 15 0.59 15.85 8.61
C GLU A 15 1.90 16.29 7.94
N GLU A 16 2.96 15.50 8.12
CA GLU A 16 4.27 15.79 7.56
C GLU A 16 4.44 15.21 6.17
N SER A 17 5.09 15.96 5.29
CA SER A 17 5.47 15.49 3.96
C SER A 17 6.88 15.93 3.60
N ILE A 18 7.50 15.18 2.68
CA ILE A 18 8.86 15.43 2.18
C ILE A 18 8.80 15.57 0.66
N THR A 19 9.29 16.68 0.13
CA THR A 19 9.48 16.90 -1.30
C THR A 19 10.74 16.23 -1.82
N ASN A 20 10.86 16.05 -3.13
CA ASN A 20 12.11 15.55 -3.72
C ASN A 20 13.29 16.50 -3.42
N GLU A 21 13.08 17.82 -3.45
CA GLU A 21 14.11 18.82 -3.13
C GLU A 21 14.68 18.61 -1.71
N GLU A 22 13.80 18.47 -0.71
CA GLU A 22 14.22 18.25 0.68
C GLU A 22 14.97 16.93 0.84
N LEU A 23 14.46 15.87 0.23
CA LEU A 23 15.08 14.54 0.30
C LEU A 23 16.46 14.52 -0.38
N VAL A 24 16.58 15.09 -1.56
CA VAL A 24 17.84 15.21 -2.31
C VAL A 24 18.88 16.00 -1.52
N ARG A 25 18.47 17.12 -0.90
CA ARG A 25 19.38 17.91 -0.06
C ARG A 25 19.94 17.09 1.09
N ALA A 26 19.08 16.40 1.85
CA ALA A 26 19.50 15.58 2.98
C ALA A 26 20.40 14.41 2.55
N TYR A 27 20.01 13.71 1.47
CA TYR A 27 20.82 12.60 0.93
C TYR A 27 22.19 13.07 0.41
N ASN A 28 22.24 14.18 -0.32
CA ASN A 28 23.51 14.69 -0.87
C ASN A 28 24.46 15.13 0.24
N GLU A 29 23.97 15.78 1.28
CA GLU A 29 24.78 16.10 2.45
C GLU A 29 25.34 14.84 3.12
N TYR A 30 24.52 13.79 3.29
CA TYR A 30 25.01 12.49 3.78
C TYR A 30 26.08 11.90 2.87
N ALA A 31 25.86 11.89 1.54
CA ALA A 31 26.78 11.32 0.57
C ALA A 31 28.12 12.07 0.51
N GLU A 32 28.10 13.40 0.57
CA GLU A 32 29.32 14.25 0.63
C GLU A 32 30.11 14.00 1.90
N ASN A 33 29.43 13.95 3.06
CA ASN A 33 30.05 13.64 4.35
C ASN A 33 30.70 12.24 4.34
N TYR A 34 29.99 11.24 3.80
CA TYR A 34 30.53 9.89 3.63
C TYR A 34 31.78 9.88 2.73
N ASN A 35 31.72 10.53 1.58
CA ASN A 35 32.82 10.58 0.62
C ASN A 35 34.05 11.29 1.21
N LEU A 36 33.84 12.39 1.91
CA LEU A 36 34.91 13.12 2.60
C LEU A 36 35.56 12.27 3.70
N ALA A 37 34.77 11.64 4.56
CA ALA A 37 35.25 10.79 5.65
C ALA A 37 35.99 9.54 5.16
N ASN A 38 35.66 9.06 3.95
CA ASN A 38 36.27 7.85 3.38
C ASN A 38 37.24 8.15 2.23
N LYS A 39 37.63 9.40 2.01
CA LYS A 39 38.42 9.82 0.84
C LYS A 39 39.65 8.93 0.57
N ASN A 40 40.46 8.67 1.57
CA ASN A 40 41.67 7.84 1.42
C ASN A 40 41.34 6.40 0.96
N LYS A 41 40.24 5.81 1.48
CA LYS A 41 39.82 4.46 1.10
C LYS A 41 39.21 4.43 -0.30
N ILE A 42 38.55 5.50 -0.71
CA ILE A 42 38.01 5.67 -2.06
C ILE A 42 39.14 5.82 -3.07
N ASP A 43 40.12 6.67 -2.75
CA ASP A 43 41.30 6.89 -3.60
C ASP A 43 42.13 5.60 -3.77
N LEU A 44 42.14 4.70 -2.78
CA LEU A 44 42.77 3.37 -2.86
C LEU A 44 41.90 2.29 -3.51
N GLY A 45 40.66 2.59 -3.89
CA GLY A 45 39.72 1.62 -4.44
C GLY A 45 39.14 0.63 -3.45
N GLU A 46 39.34 0.84 -2.15
CA GLU A 46 38.81 -0.02 -1.06
C GLU A 46 37.32 0.26 -0.76
N LYS A 47 36.82 1.43 -1.15
CA LYS A 47 35.41 1.84 -1.03
C LYS A 47 34.96 2.54 -2.31
N VAL A 48 33.66 2.46 -2.58
CA VAL A 48 33.03 3.18 -3.69
C VAL A 48 32.50 4.51 -3.16
N ALA A 49 32.74 5.59 -3.92
CA ALA A 49 32.12 6.88 -3.64
C ALA A 49 30.61 6.80 -3.86
N LEU A 50 29.85 7.44 -2.98
CA LEU A 50 28.41 7.59 -3.16
C LEU A 50 28.14 8.65 -4.24
N GLU A 51 27.28 8.30 -5.19
CA GLU A 51 26.80 9.25 -6.21
C GLU A 51 25.75 10.17 -5.59
N LEU A 52 25.74 11.43 -5.99
CA LEU A 52 24.71 12.38 -5.61
C LEU A 52 23.38 12.07 -6.32
N SER A 53 22.28 12.43 -5.68
CA SER A 53 20.94 12.33 -6.23
C SER A 53 20.48 13.69 -6.78
N ASN A 54 19.40 13.69 -7.56
CA ASN A 54 18.70 14.90 -7.97
C ASN A 54 17.22 14.61 -8.21
N GLU A 55 16.39 15.66 -8.22
CA GLU A 55 14.96 15.56 -8.36
C GLU A 55 14.51 14.95 -9.69
N GLU A 56 15.23 15.28 -10.77
CA GLU A 56 14.92 14.76 -12.10
C GLU A 56 15.13 13.23 -12.16
N PHE A 57 16.21 12.74 -11.55
CA PHE A 57 16.44 11.29 -11.41
C PHE A 57 15.28 10.61 -10.68
N ILE A 58 14.85 11.15 -9.54
CA ILE A 58 13.74 10.60 -8.75
C ILE A 58 12.45 10.57 -9.59
N PHE A 59 12.10 11.70 -10.20
CA PHE A 59 10.86 11.82 -10.97
C PHE A 59 10.86 10.89 -12.20
N ASN A 60 11.96 10.84 -12.94
CA ASN A 60 12.06 9.98 -14.12
C ASN A 60 12.06 8.50 -13.76
N ALA A 61 12.64 8.13 -12.61
CA ALA A 61 12.67 6.75 -12.14
C ALA A 61 11.32 6.25 -11.61
N SER A 62 10.48 7.14 -11.05
CA SER A 62 9.30 6.72 -10.28
C SER A 62 7.99 7.44 -10.61
N GLY A 63 8.06 8.70 -11.04
CA GLY A 63 6.91 9.61 -11.14
C GLY A 63 6.56 10.32 -9.82
N ILE A 64 7.38 10.17 -8.75
CA ILE A 64 7.15 10.71 -7.42
C ILE A 64 7.67 12.15 -7.33
N LYS A 65 6.91 13.02 -6.67
CA LYS A 65 7.32 14.41 -6.31
C LYS A 65 7.33 14.64 -4.82
N ASN A 66 6.40 13.99 -4.11
CA ASN A 66 6.18 14.16 -2.69
C ASN A 66 5.87 12.81 -2.02
N ARG A 67 6.08 12.70 -0.71
CA ARG A 67 5.64 11.59 0.13
C ARG A 67 5.24 12.10 1.50
N TYR A 68 4.15 11.55 2.04
CA TYR A 68 3.78 11.76 3.42
C TYR A 68 4.57 10.81 4.31
N VAL A 69 4.95 11.25 5.51
CA VAL A 69 5.75 10.47 6.46
C VAL A 69 5.32 10.75 7.90
N MET A 70 5.50 9.75 8.77
CA MET A 70 5.19 9.89 10.20
C MET A 70 6.26 10.68 10.95
N ASP A 71 7.50 10.71 10.47
CA ASP A 71 8.59 11.53 11.01
C ASP A 71 9.49 12.05 9.88
N LYS A 72 9.34 13.33 9.58
CA LYS A 72 10.17 14.05 8.61
C LYS A 72 11.56 14.36 9.15
N LYS A 73 11.66 14.69 10.44
CA LYS A 73 12.87 15.22 11.05
C LYS A 73 14.00 14.20 11.05
N GLY A 74 13.72 12.97 11.46
CA GLY A 74 14.72 11.90 11.46
C GLY A 74 15.17 11.50 10.06
N ILE A 75 14.24 11.48 9.10
CA ILE A 75 14.55 11.16 7.71
C ILE A 75 15.46 12.21 7.06
N LEU A 76 15.24 13.50 7.32
CA LEU A 76 15.99 14.60 6.71
C LEU A 76 17.27 14.99 7.46
N ASP A 77 17.57 14.37 8.62
CA ASP A 77 18.86 14.56 9.29
C ASP A 77 19.92 13.65 8.63
N PRO A 78 20.97 14.21 7.98
CA PRO A 78 21.98 13.43 7.27
C PRO A 78 22.80 12.49 8.16
N ASN A 79 22.74 12.66 9.49
CA ASN A 79 23.40 11.77 10.44
C ASN A 79 22.52 10.58 10.84
N ILE A 80 21.22 10.67 10.63
CA ILE A 80 20.20 9.70 11.03
C ILE A 80 19.70 8.93 9.81
N MET A 81 19.03 9.61 8.88
CA MET A 81 18.49 9.05 7.64
C MET A 81 17.51 7.88 7.87
N HIS A 82 16.68 7.97 8.86
CA HIS A 82 15.53 7.08 9.11
C HIS A 82 14.52 7.77 10.05
N PRO A 83 13.23 7.38 10.03
CA PRO A 83 12.26 7.95 10.95
C PRO A 83 12.56 7.57 12.40
N ILE A 84 12.29 8.49 13.32
CA ILE A 84 12.36 8.28 14.77
C ILE A 84 10.96 8.45 15.32
N LEU A 85 10.27 7.33 15.53
CA LEU A 85 8.93 7.33 16.10
C LEU A 85 8.99 7.17 17.61
N ASP A 86 8.12 7.86 18.33
CA ASP A 86 8.04 7.80 19.77
C ASP A 86 7.71 6.39 20.25
N LYS A 87 8.48 5.93 21.23
CA LYS A 87 8.20 4.65 21.87
C LYS A 87 6.87 4.70 22.61
N ARG A 88 5.97 3.82 22.29
CA ARG A 88 4.68 3.68 22.98
C ARG A 88 4.82 2.87 24.27
N THR A 89 4.15 3.30 25.31
CA THR A 89 3.95 2.48 26.52
C THR A 89 2.83 1.49 26.31
N ASN A 90 2.73 0.48 27.21
CA ASN A 90 1.67 -0.53 27.08
C ASN A 90 0.25 0.03 27.28
N ASP A 91 0.12 1.24 27.84
CA ASP A 91 -1.16 1.91 28.07
C ASP A 91 -1.57 2.82 26.90
N GLN A 92 -0.69 3.00 25.92
CA GLN A 92 -0.93 3.80 24.72
C GLN A 92 -1.28 2.89 23.53
N PRO A 93 -2.18 3.31 22.64
CA PRO A 93 -2.38 2.64 21.38
C PRO A 93 -1.07 2.55 20.57
N SER A 94 -0.92 1.46 19.81
CA SER A 94 0.13 1.38 18.80
C SER A 94 -0.08 2.44 17.72
N ILE A 95 1.01 2.83 17.04
CA ILE A 95 0.93 3.87 16.00
C ILE A 95 0.03 3.41 14.86
N LEU A 96 0.14 2.14 14.46
CA LEU A 96 -0.71 1.57 13.41
C LEU A 96 -2.19 1.56 13.80
N ALA A 97 -2.51 1.29 15.08
CA ALA A 97 -3.89 1.36 15.55
C ALA A 97 -4.44 2.80 15.53
N GLU A 98 -3.66 3.79 15.95
CA GLU A 98 -4.08 5.20 15.88
C GLU A 98 -4.35 5.66 14.44
N MET A 99 -3.50 5.29 13.49
CA MET A 99 -3.72 5.59 12.07
C MET A 99 -5.01 4.91 11.58
N SER A 100 -5.22 3.65 11.98
CA SER A 100 -6.41 2.88 11.63
C SER A 100 -7.70 3.49 12.15
N LEU A 101 -7.71 4.00 13.40
CA LEU A 101 -8.87 4.70 13.97
C LEU A 101 -9.28 5.92 13.13
N LYS A 102 -8.30 6.72 12.69
CA LYS A 102 -8.56 7.91 11.89
C LYS A 102 -9.15 7.57 10.53
N ALA A 103 -8.57 6.59 9.83
CA ALA A 103 -9.10 6.13 8.55
C ALA A 103 -10.47 5.44 8.69
N SER A 104 -10.66 4.64 9.76
CA SER A 104 -11.92 3.94 10.04
C SER A 104 -13.10 4.87 10.23
N LYS A 105 -12.88 6.01 10.91
CA LYS A 105 -13.96 7.00 11.13
C LYS A 105 -14.52 7.50 9.80
N ASP A 106 -13.66 7.90 8.85
CA ASP A 106 -14.09 8.37 7.54
C ASP A 106 -14.80 7.25 6.74
N ALA A 107 -14.29 6.01 6.80
CA ALA A 107 -14.91 4.86 6.14
C ALA A 107 -16.30 4.54 6.71
N LEU A 108 -16.45 4.51 8.04
CA LEU A 108 -17.72 4.26 8.71
C LEU A 108 -18.75 5.36 8.44
N ASP A 109 -18.34 6.63 8.53
CA ASP A 109 -19.20 7.79 8.23
C ASP A 109 -19.74 7.71 6.79
N LYS A 110 -18.90 7.40 5.80
CA LYS A 110 -19.32 7.25 4.40
C LYS A 110 -20.19 6.01 4.16
N ALA A 111 -19.97 4.94 4.91
CA ALA A 111 -20.83 3.75 4.86
C ALA A 111 -22.18 3.94 5.57
N GLY A 112 -22.32 4.99 6.38
CA GLY A 112 -23.48 5.19 7.27
C GLY A 112 -23.56 4.09 8.32
N LYS A 113 -22.41 3.67 8.86
CA LYS A 113 -22.26 2.61 9.86
C LYS A 113 -21.67 3.13 11.15
N THR A 114 -21.94 2.41 12.23
CA THR A 114 -21.34 2.60 13.54
C THR A 114 -20.49 1.39 13.91
N PRO A 115 -19.61 1.46 14.92
CA PRO A 115 -18.89 0.30 15.40
C PRO A 115 -19.78 -0.90 15.80
N ASP A 116 -21.00 -0.66 16.24
CA ASP A 116 -21.96 -1.73 16.61
C ASP A 116 -22.45 -2.54 15.38
N ASP A 117 -22.31 -2.00 14.18
CA ASP A 117 -22.70 -2.67 12.94
C ASP A 117 -21.60 -3.60 12.40
N ILE A 118 -20.37 -3.56 12.96
CA ILE A 118 -19.20 -4.29 12.46
C ILE A 118 -19.05 -5.62 13.19
N ASP A 119 -19.02 -6.72 12.43
CA ASP A 119 -18.86 -8.08 12.95
C ASP A 119 -17.38 -8.51 13.05
N ALA A 120 -16.51 -7.95 12.20
CA ALA A 120 -15.10 -8.30 12.19
C ALA A 120 -14.20 -7.15 11.75
N VAL A 121 -12.94 -7.15 12.23
CA VAL A 121 -11.87 -6.24 11.81
C VAL A 121 -10.72 -7.03 11.22
N ILE A 122 -10.25 -6.62 10.03
CA ILE A 122 -9.06 -7.18 9.39
C ILE A 122 -8.03 -6.06 9.24
N THR A 123 -6.85 -6.22 9.83
CA THR A 123 -5.70 -5.36 9.49
C THR A 123 -4.90 -6.02 8.37
N ALA A 124 -4.89 -5.37 7.21
CA ALA A 124 -4.15 -5.79 6.02
C ALA A 124 -2.93 -4.89 5.85
N CYS A 125 -1.74 -5.34 6.21
CA CYS A 125 -0.56 -4.48 6.31
C CYS A 125 0.70 -5.21 5.87
N SER A 126 1.60 -4.52 5.19
CA SER A 126 2.87 -5.10 4.74
C SER A 126 3.87 -5.28 5.90
N ASN A 127 3.79 -4.44 6.93
CA ASN A 127 4.70 -4.47 8.07
C ASN A 127 3.93 -4.18 9.37
N LEU A 128 3.60 -5.22 10.10
CA LEU A 128 2.92 -5.10 11.39
C LEU A 128 3.89 -4.61 12.47
N GLU A 129 3.44 -3.69 13.31
CA GLU A 129 4.24 -3.06 14.38
C GLU A 129 4.73 -4.08 15.42
N ARG A 130 3.95 -5.13 15.62
CA ARG A 130 4.28 -6.24 16.54
C ARG A 130 3.63 -7.55 16.10
N ALA A 131 4.15 -8.66 16.65
CA ALA A 131 3.64 -9.99 16.33
C ALA A 131 2.30 -10.29 17.05
N TYR A 132 2.15 -9.85 18.30
CA TYR A 132 0.94 -10.01 19.12
C TYR A 132 0.98 -9.07 20.32
N PRO A 133 -0.20 -8.65 20.90
CA PRO A 133 -1.52 -8.89 20.32
C PRO A 133 -1.65 -8.28 18.92
N ALA A 134 -2.54 -8.82 18.09
CA ALA A 134 -2.78 -8.34 16.72
C ALA A 134 -3.20 -6.87 16.73
N ILE A 135 -2.79 -6.11 15.71
CA ILE A 135 -3.18 -4.70 15.56
C ILE A 135 -4.70 -4.57 15.37
N SER A 136 -5.29 -5.49 14.62
CA SER A 136 -6.75 -5.55 14.43
C SER A 136 -7.53 -5.74 15.73
N ILE A 137 -7.02 -6.54 16.68
CA ILE A 137 -7.66 -6.72 18.01
C ILE A 137 -7.59 -5.41 18.82
N GLU A 138 -6.49 -4.67 18.70
CA GLU A 138 -6.36 -3.36 19.33
C GLU A 138 -7.31 -2.33 18.68
N VAL A 139 -7.41 -2.30 17.36
CA VAL A 139 -8.39 -1.45 16.64
C VAL A 139 -9.81 -1.80 17.02
N GLN A 140 -10.14 -3.10 17.13
CA GLN A 140 -11.43 -3.60 17.58
C GLN A 140 -11.79 -3.05 18.97
N GLU A 141 -10.88 -3.17 19.94
CA GLU A 141 -11.06 -2.67 21.31
C GLU A 141 -11.26 -1.16 21.34
N LEU A 142 -10.39 -0.42 20.64
CA LEU A 142 -10.42 1.05 20.61
C LEU A 142 -11.68 1.63 19.94
N LEU A 143 -12.25 0.91 18.97
CA LEU A 143 -13.54 1.28 18.36
C LEU A 143 -14.76 0.78 19.15
N GLY A 144 -14.58 -0.15 20.09
CA GLY A 144 -15.66 -0.80 20.81
C GLY A 144 -16.44 -1.83 19.98
N ILE A 145 -15.83 -2.35 18.90
CA ILE A 145 -16.44 -3.36 18.02
C ILE A 145 -16.54 -4.69 18.74
N LYS A 146 -17.68 -5.35 18.63
CA LYS A 146 -17.89 -6.71 19.11
C LYS A 146 -17.67 -7.70 17.96
N GLY A 147 -17.21 -8.91 18.29
CA GLY A 147 -16.96 -9.93 17.28
C GLY A 147 -15.51 -10.40 17.29
N PHE A 148 -14.86 -10.50 16.13
CA PHE A 148 -13.49 -11.02 16.04
C PHE A 148 -12.58 -10.15 15.16
N ALA A 149 -11.27 -10.31 15.34
CA ALA A 149 -10.30 -9.56 14.57
C ALA A 149 -9.02 -10.38 14.33
N PHE A 150 -8.35 -10.15 13.20
CA PHE A 150 -7.06 -10.75 12.87
C PHE A 150 -6.27 -9.91 11.89
N ASP A 151 -4.94 -10.05 11.95
CA ASP A 151 -4.01 -9.41 11.02
C ASP A 151 -3.68 -10.33 9.87
N MET A 152 -3.43 -9.77 8.68
CA MET A 152 -2.88 -10.49 7.54
C MET A 152 -1.80 -9.68 6.82
N ASN A 153 -0.84 -10.39 6.25
CA ASN A 153 0.27 -9.80 5.50
C ASN A 153 0.49 -10.56 4.18
N VAL A 154 0.30 -9.88 3.09
CA VAL A 154 0.63 -10.31 1.72
C VAL A 154 1.39 -9.18 1.02
N ALA A 155 2.26 -8.49 1.76
CA ALA A 155 3.00 -7.32 1.31
C ALA A 155 2.08 -6.29 0.61
N CYS A 156 2.48 -5.76 -0.54
CA CYS A 156 1.71 -4.73 -1.27
C CYS A 156 0.34 -5.20 -1.78
N SER A 157 0.00 -6.49 -1.67
CA SER A 157 -1.30 -7.04 -2.06
C SER A 157 -2.25 -7.26 -0.87
N SER A 158 -1.83 -6.91 0.36
CA SER A 158 -2.60 -7.22 1.57
C SER A 158 -4.05 -6.73 1.49
N ALA A 159 -4.30 -5.52 1.00
CA ALA A 159 -5.66 -4.97 0.89
C ALA A 159 -6.57 -5.78 -0.06
N THR A 160 -6.09 -6.17 -1.25
CA THR A 160 -6.92 -6.95 -2.19
C THR A 160 -7.15 -8.37 -1.73
N PHE A 161 -6.18 -9.00 -1.05
CA PHE A 161 -6.37 -10.30 -0.41
C PHE A 161 -7.35 -10.21 0.76
N ALA A 162 -7.33 -9.11 1.53
CA ALA A 162 -8.31 -8.86 2.59
C ALA A 162 -9.72 -8.65 2.04
N ILE A 163 -9.87 -7.95 0.91
CA ILE A 163 -11.17 -7.82 0.23
C ILE A 163 -11.72 -9.19 -0.15
N GLN A 164 -10.89 -10.08 -0.75
CA GLN A 164 -11.33 -11.44 -1.07
C GLN A 164 -11.72 -12.22 0.20
N ALA A 165 -10.88 -12.21 1.22
CA ALA A 165 -11.15 -12.92 2.48
C ALA A 165 -12.46 -12.41 3.13
N ALA A 166 -12.66 -11.10 3.22
CA ALA A 166 -13.86 -10.49 3.77
C ALA A 166 -15.11 -10.84 2.95
N ALA A 167 -15.02 -10.76 1.61
CA ALA A 167 -16.11 -11.14 0.73
C ALA A 167 -16.51 -12.62 0.92
N ASP A 168 -15.54 -13.51 1.07
CA ASP A 168 -15.80 -14.94 1.29
C ASP A 168 -16.39 -15.21 2.68
N MET A 169 -15.95 -14.49 3.72
CA MET A 169 -16.55 -14.55 5.06
C MET A 169 -18.01 -14.09 5.06
N ILE A 170 -18.32 -13.00 4.34
CA ILE A 170 -19.71 -12.52 4.23
C ILE A 170 -20.55 -13.52 3.44
N ARG A 171 -20.04 -14.08 2.34
CA ARG A 171 -20.74 -15.13 1.54
C ARG A 171 -21.02 -16.39 2.35
N SER A 172 -20.10 -16.79 3.22
CA SER A 172 -20.25 -17.96 4.09
C SER A 172 -21.16 -17.70 5.30
N GLY A 173 -21.52 -16.45 5.57
CA GLY A 173 -22.32 -16.07 6.74
C GLY A 173 -21.52 -16.00 8.04
N SER A 174 -20.19 -15.99 7.99
CA SER A 174 -19.34 -15.84 9.19
C SER A 174 -19.35 -14.41 9.73
N ALA A 175 -19.66 -13.43 8.88
CA ALA A 175 -19.85 -12.03 9.20
C ALA A 175 -20.85 -11.41 8.21
N ASN A 176 -21.45 -10.27 8.53
CA ASN A 176 -22.32 -9.51 7.62
C ASN A 176 -21.66 -8.20 7.18
N THR A 177 -20.89 -7.59 8.08
CA THR A 177 -20.19 -6.33 7.84
C THR A 177 -18.77 -6.43 8.40
N ILE A 178 -17.78 -6.11 7.59
CA ILE A 178 -16.35 -6.21 7.93
C ILE A 178 -15.68 -4.88 7.68
N LEU A 179 -14.91 -4.43 8.66
CA LEU A 179 -13.98 -3.30 8.54
C LEU A 179 -12.59 -3.83 8.20
N ILE A 180 -12.05 -3.41 7.07
CA ILE A 180 -10.66 -3.63 6.69
C ILE A 180 -9.90 -2.34 6.94
N VAL A 181 -8.76 -2.40 7.63
CA VAL A 181 -7.82 -1.28 7.81
C VAL A 181 -6.45 -1.67 7.24
N ASP A 182 -5.78 -0.71 6.65
CA ASP A 182 -4.53 -0.92 5.94
C ASP A 182 -3.52 0.20 6.31
N PRO A 183 -2.97 0.14 7.54
CA PRO A 183 -2.00 1.10 8.03
C PRO A 183 -0.59 0.76 7.53
N GLU A 184 0.01 1.65 6.76
CA GLU A 184 1.33 1.46 6.15
C GLU A 184 2.29 2.56 6.59
N ILE A 185 3.31 2.19 7.38
CA ILE A 185 4.47 3.03 7.70
C ILE A 185 5.67 2.49 6.92
N CYS A 186 5.66 2.72 5.60
CA CYS A 186 6.69 2.19 4.72
C CYS A 186 8.04 2.87 4.91
N SER A 187 8.07 4.09 5.43
CA SER A 187 9.30 4.79 5.79
C SER A 187 10.12 4.03 6.84
N GLY A 188 9.46 3.25 7.70
CA GLY A 188 10.10 2.52 8.79
C GLY A 188 11.05 1.39 8.36
N HIS A 189 10.93 0.90 7.14
CA HIS A 189 11.81 -0.15 6.61
C HIS A 189 12.60 0.25 5.36
N LEU A 190 12.52 1.52 4.95
CA LEU A 190 13.25 2.05 3.81
C LEU A 190 14.69 2.42 4.22
N ASP A 191 15.64 2.11 3.36
CA ASP A 191 17.00 2.60 3.48
C ASP A 191 17.14 3.97 2.79
N PHE A 192 17.04 5.05 3.56
CA PHE A 192 17.20 6.40 3.03
C PHE A 192 18.65 6.73 2.62
N LYS A 193 19.62 5.87 2.95
CA LYS A 193 21.02 5.94 2.51
C LYS A 193 21.29 5.23 1.20
N ASP A 194 20.31 4.54 0.63
CA ASP A 194 20.39 3.88 -0.66
C ASP A 194 19.80 4.78 -1.76
N ARG A 195 20.66 5.35 -2.61
CA ARG A 195 20.27 6.27 -3.69
C ARG A 195 19.19 5.69 -4.60
N ASP A 196 19.22 4.40 -4.84
CA ASP A 196 18.34 3.75 -5.81
C ASP A 196 16.92 3.51 -5.30
N CYS A 197 16.69 3.62 -3.98
CA CYS A 197 15.38 3.39 -3.38
C CYS A 197 14.93 4.41 -2.33
N HIS A 198 15.79 5.34 -1.86
CA HIS A 198 15.48 6.28 -0.78
C HIS A 198 14.22 7.13 -0.98
N PHE A 199 13.72 7.20 -2.19
CA PHE A 199 12.59 8.04 -2.59
C PHE A 199 11.26 7.29 -2.74
N ILE A 200 11.26 5.95 -2.64
CA ILE A 200 10.15 5.13 -3.15
C ILE A 200 8.89 5.26 -2.29
N PHE A 201 9.02 5.23 -0.97
CA PHE A 201 7.89 5.03 -0.07
C PHE A 201 7.34 6.29 0.60
N GLY A 202 6.04 6.22 0.93
CA GLY A 202 5.32 7.13 1.82
C GLY A 202 4.46 6.36 2.82
N ASP A 203 4.01 7.06 3.87
CA ASP A 203 3.20 6.52 4.96
C ASP A 203 1.75 6.97 4.82
N VAL A 204 0.80 6.08 5.11
CA VAL A 204 -0.64 6.35 5.03
C VAL A 204 -1.41 5.26 5.76
N CYS A 205 -2.69 5.48 6.01
CA CYS A 205 -3.61 4.40 6.34
C CYS A 205 -4.88 4.52 5.51
N THR A 206 -5.39 3.38 5.02
CA THR A 206 -6.72 3.31 4.42
C THR A 206 -7.65 2.42 5.23
N ALA A 207 -8.96 2.63 5.06
CA ALA A 207 -9.97 1.77 5.63
C ALA A 207 -11.11 1.55 4.62
N MET A 208 -11.75 0.39 4.71
CA MET A 208 -12.89 0.01 3.87
C MET A 208 -13.94 -0.71 4.71
N VAL A 209 -15.23 -0.43 4.42
CA VAL A 209 -16.36 -1.19 4.94
C VAL A 209 -16.90 -2.07 3.83
N LEU A 210 -16.89 -3.40 4.06
CA LEU A 210 -17.49 -4.40 3.20
C LEU A 210 -18.73 -4.97 3.87
N GLU A 211 -19.83 -5.05 3.15
CA GLU A 211 -21.09 -5.56 3.69
C GLU A 211 -22.00 -6.19 2.62
N LYS A 212 -23.08 -6.83 3.05
CA LYS A 212 -24.14 -7.26 2.15
C LYS A 212 -24.81 -6.04 1.52
N LYS A 213 -25.13 -6.14 0.24
CA LYS A 213 -25.73 -5.03 -0.51
C LYS A 213 -27.06 -4.55 0.06
N ASP A 214 -27.89 -5.47 0.55
CA ASP A 214 -29.21 -5.18 1.10
C ASP A 214 -29.17 -4.52 2.49
N THR A 215 -28.02 -4.53 3.17
CA THR A 215 -27.78 -3.80 4.42
C THR A 215 -27.06 -2.46 4.22
N ALA A 216 -26.62 -2.17 3.00
CA ALA A 216 -25.85 -0.96 2.72
C ALA A 216 -26.72 0.30 2.70
N ASN A 217 -26.32 1.29 3.46
CA ASN A 217 -27.00 2.59 3.55
C ASN A 217 -26.39 3.67 2.64
N SER A 218 -25.16 3.46 2.19
CA SER A 218 -24.44 4.41 1.35
C SER A 218 -24.98 4.43 -0.08
N SER A 219 -25.14 5.62 -0.65
CA SER A 219 -25.46 5.80 -2.07
C SER A 219 -24.25 5.63 -2.99
N ASN A 220 -23.03 5.54 -2.43
CA ASN A 220 -21.78 5.41 -3.18
C ASN A 220 -21.16 4.02 -3.00
N CYS A 221 -21.92 2.97 -3.31
CA CYS A 221 -21.47 1.59 -3.18
C CYS A 221 -20.88 1.04 -4.46
N PHE A 222 -19.92 0.14 -4.30
CA PHE A 222 -19.34 -0.67 -5.38
C PHE A 222 -19.54 -2.15 -5.08
N GLU A 223 -20.28 -2.83 -5.94
CA GLU A 223 -20.48 -4.29 -5.86
C GLU A 223 -19.21 -5.01 -6.27
N ILE A 224 -18.79 -5.98 -5.46
CA ILE A 224 -17.71 -6.91 -5.77
C ILE A 224 -18.29 -8.01 -6.66
N LEU A 225 -18.05 -7.90 -7.98
CA LEU A 225 -18.50 -8.91 -8.94
C LEU A 225 -17.69 -10.19 -8.78
N SER A 226 -16.38 -10.07 -8.74
CA SER A 226 -15.46 -11.19 -8.64
C SER A 226 -14.12 -10.77 -8.02
N THR A 227 -13.39 -11.75 -7.47
CA THR A 227 -12.06 -11.60 -6.90
C THR A 227 -11.15 -12.70 -7.39
N LYS A 228 -9.90 -12.38 -7.73
CA LYS A 228 -8.90 -13.36 -8.18
C LYS A 228 -7.52 -13.02 -7.62
N CYS A 229 -6.97 -13.91 -6.80
CA CYS A 229 -5.66 -13.75 -6.18
C CYS A 229 -4.68 -14.80 -6.69
N ILE A 230 -3.43 -14.41 -6.95
CA ILE A 230 -2.34 -15.30 -7.34
C ILE A 230 -1.06 -15.00 -6.56
N THR A 231 -0.23 -16.01 -6.38
CA THR A 231 1.11 -15.88 -5.78
C THR A 231 2.13 -16.69 -6.56
N GLN A 232 3.36 -16.17 -6.62
CA GLN A 232 4.52 -16.85 -7.22
C GLN A 232 5.77 -16.49 -6.42
N PHE A 233 6.50 -17.48 -5.91
CA PHE A 233 7.70 -17.21 -5.12
C PHE A 233 8.77 -16.47 -5.90
N SER A 234 9.28 -15.37 -5.30
CA SER A 234 10.42 -14.59 -5.80
C SER A 234 11.11 -13.82 -4.68
N ASN A 235 12.43 -13.78 -4.70
CA ASN A 235 13.25 -12.94 -3.81
C ASN A 235 13.62 -11.58 -4.41
N ASN A 236 13.08 -11.22 -5.55
CA ASN A 236 13.42 -9.95 -6.22
C ASN A 236 12.88 -8.72 -5.49
N ILE A 237 11.90 -8.88 -4.60
CA ILE A 237 11.48 -7.88 -3.61
C ILE A 237 11.44 -8.58 -2.28
N ARG A 238 12.18 -8.08 -1.29
CA ARG A 238 12.25 -8.71 0.02
C ARG A 238 12.56 -7.74 1.15
N ASN A 239 12.25 -8.18 2.34
CA ASN A 239 12.61 -7.60 3.61
C ASN A 239 12.73 -8.77 4.59
N ASN A 240 13.93 -9.01 5.13
CA ASN A 240 14.20 -10.14 6.01
C ASN A 240 13.97 -9.81 7.50
N PHE A 241 13.35 -8.66 7.81
CA PHE A 241 12.97 -8.34 9.18
C PHE A 241 11.88 -9.29 9.70
N GLY A 242 12.07 -9.80 10.90
CA GLY A 242 11.11 -10.67 11.53
C GLY A 242 11.55 -11.08 12.95
N PHE A 243 10.71 -11.87 13.65
CA PHE A 243 10.95 -12.23 15.07
C PHE A 243 12.29 -12.95 15.30
N LEU A 244 12.80 -13.67 14.30
CA LEU A 244 14.10 -14.35 14.40
C LEU A 244 15.29 -13.38 14.44
N ASN A 245 15.11 -12.09 14.17
CA ASN A 245 16.17 -11.09 14.32
C ASN A 245 16.71 -11.05 15.76
N ASN A 246 15.86 -11.31 16.75
CA ASN A 246 16.25 -11.40 18.15
C ASN A 246 17.21 -12.58 18.43
N ALA A 247 17.23 -13.58 17.56
CA ALA A 247 18.12 -14.74 17.67
C ALA A 247 19.39 -14.63 16.80
N LYS A 248 19.57 -13.51 16.07
CA LYS A 248 20.70 -13.27 15.19
C LYS A 248 21.55 -12.12 15.72
N LYS A 249 22.84 -12.12 15.38
CA LYS A 249 23.74 -10.98 15.59
C LYS A 249 23.52 -9.96 14.44
N SER A 250 22.47 -9.17 14.53
CA SER A 250 22.15 -8.14 13.54
C SER A 250 21.76 -6.83 14.21
N SER A 251 21.96 -5.72 13.52
CA SER A 251 21.42 -4.41 13.88
C SER A 251 20.05 -4.23 13.23
N PRO A 252 19.08 -3.52 13.84
CA PRO A 252 17.80 -3.20 13.22
C PRO A 252 17.91 -2.48 11.86
N LEU A 253 19.03 -1.79 11.62
CA LEU A 253 19.30 -1.07 10.38
C LEU A 253 20.28 -1.81 9.46
N ASP A 254 20.54 -3.09 9.69
CA ASP A 254 21.30 -3.90 8.74
C ASP A 254 20.57 -3.94 7.40
N ARG A 255 21.31 -3.74 6.30
CA ARG A 255 20.73 -3.62 4.95
C ARG A 255 19.79 -4.78 4.57
N ASP A 256 20.09 -6.00 5.04
CA ASP A 256 19.27 -7.20 4.79
C ASP A 256 17.90 -7.16 5.50
N LEU A 257 17.74 -6.36 6.55
CA LEU A 257 16.49 -6.17 7.29
C LEU A 257 15.65 -5.00 6.77
N LEU A 258 16.19 -4.23 5.83
CA LEU A 258 15.49 -3.15 5.16
C LEU A 258 14.97 -3.60 3.79
N PHE A 259 14.13 -2.79 3.19
CA PHE A 259 13.58 -3.05 1.86
C PHE A 259 14.68 -3.21 0.81
N MET A 260 14.58 -4.26 0.00
CA MET A 260 15.47 -4.54 -1.13
C MET A 260 14.66 -4.94 -2.36
N GLN A 261 15.05 -4.43 -3.53
CA GLN A 261 14.46 -4.84 -4.79
C GLN A 261 15.47 -4.93 -5.93
N GLU A 262 15.23 -5.85 -6.85
CA GLU A 262 15.90 -5.92 -8.16
C GLU A 262 14.99 -5.32 -9.24
N GLY A 263 14.82 -4.00 -9.25
CA GLY A 263 13.78 -3.29 -9.99
C GLY A 263 13.61 -3.71 -11.45
N ARG A 264 14.70 -3.96 -12.20
CA ARG A 264 14.63 -4.40 -13.61
C ARG A 264 14.03 -5.80 -13.76
N LYS A 265 14.32 -6.72 -12.84
CA LYS A 265 13.73 -8.07 -12.84
C LYS A 265 12.26 -8.00 -12.47
N VAL A 266 11.97 -7.25 -11.39
CA VAL A 266 10.59 -7.00 -10.96
C VAL A 266 9.73 -6.48 -12.11
N PHE A 267 10.20 -5.45 -12.82
CA PHE A 267 9.48 -4.89 -13.96
C PHE A 267 9.18 -5.95 -15.04
N LYS A 268 10.19 -6.75 -15.42
CA LYS A 268 10.07 -7.78 -16.47
C LYS A 268 9.11 -8.92 -16.09
N GLU A 269 9.00 -9.24 -14.82
CA GLU A 269 8.22 -10.38 -14.33
C GLU A 269 6.80 -9.95 -13.90
N VAL A 270 6.68 -8.83 -13.18
CA VAL A 270 5.39 -8.39 -12.62
C VAL A 270 4.46 -7.78 -13.68
N VAL A 271 4.98 -6.97 -14.61
CA VAL A 271 4.14 -6.35 -15.64
C VAL A 271 3.38 -7.38 -16.47
N PRO A 272 3.99 -8.43 -17.06
CA PRO A 272 3.23 -9.46 -17.77
C PRO A 272 2.31 -10.27 -16.87
N MET A 273 2.74 -10.63 -15.65
CA MET A 273 1.96 -11.40 -14.69
C MET A 273 0.65 -10.69 -14.32
N VAL A 274 0.74 -9.41 -13.96
CA VAL A 274 -0.42 -8.61 -13.54
C VAL A 274 -1.34 -8.31 -14.72
N SER A 275 -0.78 -7.97 -15.88
CA SER A 275 -1.60 -7.73 -17.08
C SER A 275 -2.39 -8.97 -17.46
N GLN A 276 -1.75 -10.14 -17.43
CA GLN A 276 -2.40 -11.41 -17.76
C GLN A 276 -3.47 -11.77 -16.72
N LEU A 277 -3.16 -11.57 -15.41
CA LEU A 277 -4.15 -11.77 -14.34
C LEU A 277 -5.44 -10.98 -14.59
N ILE A 278 -5.31 -9.69 -14.92
CA ILE A 278 -6.48 -8.83 -15.16
C ILE A 278 -7.26 -9.31 -16.42
N ILE A 279 -6.55 -9.58 -17.52
CA ILE A 279 -7.16 -10.03 -18.77
C ILE A 279 -7.90 -11.37 -18.57
N ASP A 280 -7.25 -12.34 -17.93
CA ASP A 280 -7.86 -13.66 -17.66
C ASP A 280 -9.06 -13.53 -16.72
N HIS A 281 -8.98 -12.64 -15.71
CA HIS A 281 -10.07 -12.41 -14.77
C HIS A 281 -11.31 -11.81 -15.47
N LEU A 282 -11.11 -10.80 -16.34
CA LEU A 282 -12.19 -10.23 -17.15
C LEU A 282 -12.80 -11.25 -18.09
N TYR A 283 -11.96 -12.05 -18.76
CA TYR A 283 -12.41 -13.10 -19.68
C TYR A 283 -13.27 -14.17 -18.97
N GLU A 284 -12.85 -14.63 -17.79
CA GLU A 284 -13.60 -15.59 -16.97
C GLU A 284 -14.98 -15.06 -16.56
N GLU A 285 -15.06 -13.77 -16.24
CA GLU A 285 -16.31 -13.10 -15.88
C GLU A 285 -17.13 -12.62 -17.09
N LYS A 286 -16.64 -12.85 -18.31
CA LYS A 286 -17.29 -12.45 -19.57
C LYS A 286 -17.53 -10.95 -19.67
N ILE A 287 -16.57 -10.16 -19.21
CA ILE A 287 -16.56 -8.70 -19.29
C ILE A 287 -15.59 -8.31 -20.39
N GLU A 288 -16.08 -7.57 -21.37
CA GLU A 288 -15.25 -7.08 -22.46
C GLU A 288 -14.35 -5.93 -21.96
N ILE A 289 -13.14 -5.83 -22.51
CA ILE A 289 -12.14 -4.84 -22.09
C ILE A 289 -12.68 -3.41 -22.28
N GLU A 290 -13.48 -3.18 -23.30
CA GLU A 290 -14.10 -1.90 -23.63
C GLU A 290 -15.15 -1.44 -22.59
N GLU A 291 -15.66 -2.35 -21.77
CA GLU A 291 -16.59 -2.04 -20.68
C GLU A 291 -15.88 -1.44 -19.47
N ILE A 292 -14.56 -1.62 -19.37
CA ILE A 292 -13.77 -1.13 -18.23
C ILE A 292 -13.61 0.39 -18.31
N LYS A 293 -14.09 1.07 -17.29
CA LYS A 293 -14.01 2.53 -17.14
C LYS A 293 -12.85 2.98 -16.27
N ARG A 294 -12.35 2.10 -15.38
CA ARG A 294 -11.33 2.49 -14.43
C ARG A 294 -10.41 1.31 -14.06
N LEU A 295 -9.11 1.60 -13.97
CA LEU A 295 -8.09 0.70 -13.44
C LEU A 295 -7.44 1.39 -12.22
N TRP A 296 -7.77 0.94 -11.01
CA TRP A 296 -7.11 1.38 -9.77
C TRP A 296 -5.97 0.41 -9.45
N LEU A 297 -4.81 0.70 -9.98
CA LEU A 297 -3.64 -0.16 -9.84
C LEU A 297 -2.84 0.19 -8.58
N HIS A 298 -2.08 -0.77 -8.08
CA HIS A 298 -1.04 -0.52 -7.09
C HIS A 298 -0.09 0.59 -7.56
N GLN A 299 0.24 1.49 -6.67
CA GLN A 299 1.03 2.67 -6.95
C GLN A 299 2.52 2.41 -6.66
N ALA A 300 3.15 1.54 -7.44
CA ALA A 300 4.56 1.18 -7.28
C ALA A 300 5.51 2.09 -8.07
N ASN A 301 5.20 2.29 -9.34
CA ASN A 301 5.99 3.05 -10.29
C ASN A 301 5.13 3.44 -11.50
N LYS A 302 5.22 4.69 -11.93
CA LYS A 302 4.39 5.19 -13.03
C LYS A 302 4.57 4.40 -14.32
N SER A 303 5.81 4.14 -14.73
CA SER A 303 6.09 3.39 -15.96
C SER A 303 5.51 1.97 -15.92
N MET A 304 5.57 1.32 -14.76
CA MET A 304 4.98 -0.01 -14.56
C MET A 304 3.47 0.01 -14.80
N ASN A 305 2.79 0.98 -14.20
CA ASN A 305 1.34 1.15 -14.35
C ASN A 305 0.97 1.49 -15.79
N ASP A 306 1.71 2.38 -16.46
CA ASP A 306 1.49 2.74 -17.86
C ASP A 306 1.60 1.50 -18.78
N PHE A 307 2.57 0.61 -18.53
CA PHE A 307 2.72 -0.63 -19.30
C PHE A 307 1.62 -1.65 -19.00
N ILE A 308 1.20 -1.80 -17.74
CA ILE A 308 0.08 -2.68 -17.37
C ILE A 308 -1.20 -2.19 -18.05
N GLY A 309 -1.56 -0.91 -17.89
CA GLY A 309 -2.76 -0.35 -18.49
C GLY A 309 -2.76 -0.46 -20.02
N LYS A 310 -1.62 -0.17 -20.66
CA LYS A 310 -1.48 -0.34 -22.11
C LYS A 310 -1.68 -1.79 -22.54
N LYS A 311 -1.20 -2.77 -21.79
CA LYS A 311 -1.38 -4.20 -22.11
C LYS A 311 -2.82 -4.64 -21.90
N VAL A 312 -3.46 -4.20 -20.82
CA VAL A 312 -4.86 -4.55 -20.51
C VAL A 312 -5.82 -3.91 -21.50
N LEU A 313 -5.70 -2.60 -21.77
CA LEU A 313 -6.63 -1.87 -22.62
C LEU A 313 -6.27 -1.92 -24.13
N GLY A 314 -5.13 -2.50 -24.51
CA GLY A 314 -4.64 -2.52 -25.90
C GLY A 314 -4.20 -1.14 -26.43
N ARG A 315 -4.28 -0.09 -25.63
CA ARG A 315 -3.90 1.31 -25.91
C ARG A 315 -3.38 1.99 -24.68
N VAL A 316 -2.79 3.16 -24.83
CA VAL A 316 -2.40 3.98 -23.67
C VAL A 316 -3.67 4.45 -22.95
N PRO A 317 -3.81 4.19 -21.64
CA PRO A 317 -4.95 4.69 -20.87
C PRO A 317 -4.90 6.22 -20.75
N GLU A 318 -6.06 6.84 -20.65
CA GLU A 318 -6.18 8.24 -20.26
C GLU A 318 -6.03 8.39 -18.74
N ASP A 319 -5.66 9.58 -18.25
CA ASP A 319 -5.43 9.81 -16.82
C ASP A 319 -6.66 9.49 -15.95
N HIS A 320 -7.86 9.74 -16.47
CA HIS A 320 -9.09 9.41 -15.76
C HIS A 320 -9.41 7.92 -15.76
N GLU A 321 -8.91 7.13 -16.74
CA GLU A 321 -9.09 5.68 -16.79
C GLU A 321 -8.13 4.94 -15.86
N GLN A 322 -6.94 5.51 -15.63
CA GLN A 322 -5.91 4.94 -14.77
C GLN A 322 -5.30 6.02 -13.85
N PRO A 323 -6.02 6.37 -12.78
CA PRO A 323 -5.56 7.40 -11.86
C PRO A 323 -4.19 7.09 -11.26
N ASN A 324 -3.35 8.11 -11.20
CA ASN A 324 -2.01 8.04 -10.64
C ASN A 324 -1.89 8.97 -9.43
N ILE A 325 -1.61 8.41 -8.26
CA ILE A 325 -1.41 9.16 -7.01
C ILE A 325 0.06 9.23 -6.58
N LEU A 326 0.98 8.62 -7.35
CA LEU A 326 2.41 8.55 -7.02
C LEU A 326 3.05 9.92 -6.83
N GLN A 327 2.57 10.94 -7.57
CA GLN A 327 3.14 12.27 -7.44
C GLN A 327 3.06 12.82 -6.02
N ASP A 328 1.96 12.55 -5.31
CA ASP A 328 1.64 13.15 -4.03
C ASP A 328 1.88 12.19 -2.84
N TYR A 329 1.64 10.90 -3.05
CA TYR A 329 1.67 9.89 -1.97
C TYR A 329 2.90 8.97 -2.03
N ALA A 330 3.64 8.94 -3.15
CA ALA A 330 4.63 7.91 -3.45
C ALA A 330 4.04 6.49 -3.40
N ASN A 331 4.86 5.47 -3.19
CA ASN A 331 4.39 4.10 -3.00
C ASN A 331 4.02 3.89 -1.53
N THR A 332 2.76 3.68 -1.26
CA THR A 332 2.21 3.41 0.08
C THR A 332 1.85 1.94 0.26
N SER A 333 2.65 1.05 -0.35
CA SER A 333 2.44 -0.40 -0.29
C SER A 333 1.01 -0.81 -0.69
N SER A 334 0.29 -1.58 0.12
CA SER A 334 -1.04 -2.08 -0.23
C SER A 334 -2.13 -1.00 -0.25
N ALA A 335 -1.95 0.09 0.49
CA ALA A 335 -2.90 1.20 0.55
C ALA A 335 -3.01 1.99 -0.76
N GLY A 336 -1.99 1.99 -1.62
CA GLY A 336 -1.93 2.84 -2.80
C GLY A 336 -3.09 2.65 -3.79
N SER A 337 -3.50 1.41 -4.05
CA SER A 337 -4.65 1.13 -4.92
C SER A 337 -5.97 1.56 -4.27
N ILE A 338 -6.08 1.45 -2.94
CA ILE A 338 -7.27 1.86 -2.18
C ILE A 338 -7.39 3.38 -2.14
N ILE A 339 -6.28 4.11 -2.02
CA ILE A 339 -6.28 5.58 -2.15
C ILE A 339 -6.77 5.99 -3.54
N ALA A 340 -6.21 5.37 -4.60
CA ALA A 340 -6.64 5.64 -5.96
C ALA A 340 -8.14 5.36 -6.15
N PHE A 341 -8.65 4.25 -5.62
CA PHE A 341 -10.08 3.94 -5.61
C PHE A 341 -10.89 4.96 -4.82
N SER A 342 -10.49 5.30 -3.60
CA SER A 342 -11.23 6.23 -2.73
C SER A 342 -11.36 7.64 -3.34
N LEU A 343 -10.29 8.13 -3.99
CA LEU A 343 -10.25 9.49 -4.56
C LEU A 343 -10.88 9.56 -5.96
N TYR A 344 -10.78 8.49 -6.75
CA TYR A 344 -11.13 8.50 -8.18
C TYR A 344 -12.18 7.46 -8.54
N SER A 345 -13.21 7.29 -7.72
CA SER A 345 -14.34 6.41 -8.00
C SER A 345 -15.70 7.14 -7.97
N GLN A 346 -15.73 8.37 -7.44
CA GLN A 346 -16.99 9.08 -7.17
C GLN A 346 -17.70 9.57 -8.44
N ASP A 347 -16.96 9.82 -9.52
CA ASP A 347 -17.47 10.27 -10.82
C ASP A 347 -18.02 9.13 -11.69
N MET A 348 -17.85 7.87 -11.24
CA MET A 348 -18.39 6.72 -11.96
C MET A 348 -19.91 6.65 -11.88
N LYS A 349 -20.51 6.32 -13.00
CA LYS A 349 -21.96 6.18 -13.14
C LYS A 349 -22.44 4.77 -12.77
N SER A 350 -23.71 4.66 -12.41
CA SER A 350 -24.34 3.36 -12.14
C SER A 350 -24.06 2.35 -13.28
N ASN A 351 -23.73 1.12 -12.90
CA ASN A 351 -23.36 -0.02 -13.74
C ASN A 351 -22.00 0.08 -14.44
N GLU A 352 -21.25 1.16 -14.30
CA GLU A 352 -19.88 1.21 -14.82
C GLU A 352 -18.97 0.26 -14.02
N VAL A 353 -18.06 -0.40 -14.74
CA VAL A 353 -17.14 -1.41 -14.20
C VAL A 353 -15.73 -0.87 -14.14
N GLY A 354 -15.03 -1.22 -13.06
CA GLY A 354 -13.60 -0.96 -12.90
C GLY A 354 -12.88 -2.14 -12.27
N VAL A 355 -11.56 -2.13 -12.37
CA VAL A 355 -10.69 -3.16 -11.76
C VAL A 355 -9.78 -2.51 -10.74
N LEU A 356 -9.86 -2.98 -9.50
CA LEU A 356 -8.93 -2.67 -8.42
C LEU A 356 -7.89 -3.78 -8.37
N CYS A 357 -6.61 -3.46 -8.58
CA CYS A 357 -5.56 -4.46 -8.60
C CYS A 357 -4.31 -4.02 -7.83
N SER A 358 -3.96 -4.79 -6.80
CA SER A 358 -2.69 -4.64 -6.08
C SER A 358 -1.73 -5.76 -6.45
N PHE A 359 -0.43 -5.46 -6.40
CA PHE A 359 0.62 -6.43 -6.69
C PHE A 359 1.93 -6.03 -6.01
N GLY A 360 2.79 -6.99 -5.73
CA GLY A 360 4.06 -6.72 -5.06
C GLY A 360 4.86 -7.94 -4.70
N ALA A 361 5.57 -7.82 -3.58
CA ALA A 361 6.46 -8.86 -3.09
C ALA A 361 5.75 -10.21 -2.94
N GLY A 362 6.52 -11.23 -3.13
CA GLY A 362 6.02 -12.58 -3.05
C GLY A 362 6.45 -13.43 -4.26
N TYR A 363 6.16 -13.20 -5.55
CA TYR A 363 5.17 -12.17 -5.91
C TYR A 363 3.75 -12.53 -5.48
N SER A 364 2.98 -11.50 -5.28
CA SER A 364 1.54 -11.62 -5.05
C SER A 364 0.79 -10.60 -5.90
N ALA A 365 -0.40 -10.94 -6.35
CA ALA A 365 -1.30 -10.01 -7.03
C ALA A 365 -2.76 -10.39 -6.76
N GLY A 366 -3.61 -9.38 -6.52
CA GLY A 366 -5.04 -9.54 -6.35
C GLY A 366 -5.80 -8.59 -7.28
N SER A 367 -6.73 -9.13 -8.06
CA SER A 367 -7.60 -8.41 -8.98
C SER A 367 -9.04 -8.52 -8.50
N ILE A 368 -9.69 -7.38 -8.32
CA ILE A 368 -11.06 -7.25 -7.84
C ILE A 368 -11.86 -6.51 -8.92
N ILE A 369 -12.88 -7.12 -9.46
CA ILE A 369 -13.78 -6.48 -10.43
C ILE A 369 -14.93 -5.85 -9.64
N LEU A 370 -15.08 -4.54 -9.81
CA LEU A 370 -16.04 -3.70 -9.10
C LEU A 370 -17.04 -3.10 -10.08
N ARG A 371 -18.32 -3.08 -9.70
CA ARG A 371 -19.37 -2.39 -10.42
C ARG A 371 -20.00 -1.31 -9.55
N LYS A 372 -20.08 -0.10 -10.05
CA LYS A 372 -20.78 1.00 -9.38
C LYS A 372 -22.25 0.65 -9.22
N VAL A 373 -22.74 0.67 -7.99
CA VAL A 373 -24.16 0.57 -7.67
C VAL A 373 -24.79 1.96 -7.80
N SER A 374 -26.06 2.02 -8.05
CA SER A 374 -26.80 3.28 -8.21
C SER A 374 -26.79 4.13 -6.93
#